data_529e545cd49b17afbc112dbeb4640b51
#
_entry.id   529e545cd49b17afbc112dbeb4640b51
#
_cell.length_a   1.000
_cell.length_b   1.000
_cell.length_c   1.000
_cell.angle_alpha   90.00
_cell.angle_beta   90.00
_cell.angle_gamma   90.00
#
_symmetry.space_group_name_H-M   'P 1'
#
loop_
_entity.id
_entity.type
_entity.pdbx_description
1 polymer ?
#
loop_
_entity_poly.entity_id
_entity_poly.type
_entity_poly.pdbx_seq_one_letter_code
_entity_poly.pdbx_strand_id
1 'polypeptide(L)'
;INEAGQEQVQINGEKIMFRGTNRHETDDQDGRAISKEDITTDLKMMKQFNVNAIRTSHYPNNPYMYGLADELGIYICDETNAESHIGAVSSNIPSGYPIWNTSVMDRTQNMVERDKNHPSVVIWSLGNEATYQVYNMDENYCFYNSTQWILQRDPSRIRKYERDNRYTKGDRTKSMVDIYSSQYWGVDSVKSQVTNTGNKLPYIQSEYAHAMGNALGNFKEYWDIFRNYP
;
A
#
# COMPACT_ATOMS: atom_id res chain seq x y z
N ILE A 1 0.71 -0.36 20.69
CA ILE A 1 1.25 -1.72 20.97
C ILE A 1 0.16 -2.48 21.70
N ASN A 2 -0.16 -3.69 21.22
CA ASN A 2 -1.13 -4.56 21.89
C ASN A 2 -0.51 -5.28 23.11
N GLU A 3 -1.32 -6.07 23.82
CA GLU A 3 -0.86 -6.82 25.00
C GLU A 3 0.28 -7.82 24.70
N ALA A 4 0.38 -8.32 23.46
CA ALA A 4 1.46 -9.18 23.00
C ALA A 4 2.74 -8.41 22.60
N GLY A 5 2.76 -7.10 22.74
CA GLY A 5 3.88 -6.23 22.37
C GLY A 5 4.05 -6.02 20.86
N GLN A 6 3.00 -6.27 20.06
CA GLN A 6 2.97 -6.01 18.63
C GLN A 6 2.47 -4.58 18.37
N GLU A 7 3.00 -3.96 17.34
CA GLU A 7 2.55 -2.64 16.90
C GLU A 7 1.19 -2.73 16.22
N GLN A 8 0.39 -1.68 16.35
CA GLN A 8 -0.94 -1.60 15.77
C GLN A 8 -1.10 -0.30 15.00
N VAL A 9 -1.83 -0.35 13.89
CA VAL A 9 -2.24 0.86 13.18
C VAL A 9 -3.37 1.53 13.95
N GLN A 10 -3.19 2.81 14.24
CA GLN A 10 -4.19 3.64 14.88
C GLN A 10 -4.38 4.93 14.09
N ILE A 11 -5.61 5.40 14.01
CA ILE A 11 -5.95 6.72 13.47
C ILE A 11 -6.69 7.49 14.56
N ASN A 12 -6.18 8.67 14.91
CA ASN A 12 -6.70 9.47 16.04
C ASN A 12 -6.78 8.71 17.37
N GLY A 13 -5.85 7.79 17.62
CA GLY A 13 -5.79 6.98 18.82
C GLY A 13 -6.65 5.71 18.79
N GLU A 14 -7.48 5.53 17.80
CA GLU A 14 -8.35 4.36 17.67
C GLU A 14 -7.74 3.32 16.71
N LYS A 15 -7.76 2.06 17.13
CA LYS A 15 -7.32 0.94 16.31
C LYS A 15 -8.19 0.81 15.07
N ILE A 16 -7.57 0.62 13.92
CA ILE A 16 -8.28 0.46 12.66
C ILE A 16 -7.95 -0.87 11.98
N MET A 17 -8.96 -1.41 11.29
CA MET A 17 -8.81 -2.49 10.33
C MET A 17 -9.18 -1.96 8.93
N PHE A 18 -8.24 -2.03 8.00
CA PHE A 18 -8.51 -1.69 6.61
C PHE A 18 -9.29 -2.81 5.91
N ARG A 19 -10.50 -2.50 5.49
CA ARG A 19 -11.31 -3.34 4.59
C ARG A 19 -11.22 -2.71 3.22
N GLY A 20 -10.11 -2.98 2.54
CA GLY A 20 -9.72 -2.28 1.34
C GLY A 20 -9.89 -3.08 0.07
N THR A 21 -9.82 -2.35 -1.03
CA THR A 21 -9.71 -2.87 -2.39
C THR A 21 -8.65 -2.10 -3.16
N ASN A 22 -8.06 -2.74 -4.16
CA ASN A 22 -7.24 -2.06 -5.15
C ASN A 22 -8.13 -1.43 -6.21
N ARG A 23 -7.74 -0.25 -6.70
CA ARG A 23 -8.47 0.46 -7.74
C ARG A 23 -7.54 0.96 -8.83
N HIS A 24 -7.85 0.56 -10.07
CA HIS A 24 -7.31 1.18 -11.27
C HIS A 24 -8.24 2.27 -11.79
N GLU A 25 -7.70 3.30 -12.41
CA GLU A 25 -8.49 4.28 -13.15
C GLU A 25 -8.72 3.77 -14.58
N THR A 26 -9.79 3.01 -14.73
CA THR A 26 -10.22 2.45 -16.01
C THR A 26 -11.73 2.41 -16.11
N ASP A 27 -12.24 2.67 -17.29
CA ASP A 27 -13.64 2.57 -17.65
C ASP A 27 -13.78 1.65 -18.88
N ASP A 28 -14.91 0.94 -19.01
CA ASP A 28 -15.13 -0.06 -20.06
C ASP A 28 -15.39 0.55 -21.43
N GLN A 29 -15.74 1.83 -21.51
CA GLN A 29 -16.00 2.56 -22.75
C GLN A 29 -14.86 3.49 -23.14
N ASP A 30 -14.38 4.28 -22.16
CA ASP A 30 -13.42 5.38 -22.38
C ASP A 30 -11.99 5.01 -21.95
N GLY A 31 -11.76 3.79 -21.49
CA GLY A 31 -10.46 3.26 -21.10
C GLY A 31 -9.87 4.01 -19.91
N ARG A 32 -8.82 4.83 -20.14
CA ARG A 32 -8.15 5.59 -19.08
C ARG A 32 -8.71 7.02 -18.91
N ALA A 33 -9.66 7.44 -19.73
CA ALA A 33 -10.29 8.76 -19.66
C ALA A 33 -11.48 8.76 -18.68
N ILE A 34 -11.20 8.43 -17.42
CA ILE A 34 -12.23 8.29 -16.40
C ILE A 34 -12.87 9.62 -16.02
N SER A 35 -14.20 9.65 -15.92
CA SER A 35 -14.97 10.83 -15.52
C SER A 35 -15.10 10.97 -14.00
N LYS A 36 -15.57 12.13 -13.53
CA LYS A 36 -15.93 12.33 -12.11
C LYS A 36 -17.12 11.47 -11.69
N GLU A 37 -18.04 11.21 -12.61
CA GLU A 37 -19.21 10.36 -12.42
C GLU A 37 -18.79 8.92 -12.15
N ASP A 38 -17.82 8.40 -12.88
CA ASP A 38 -17.29 7.03 -12.70
C ASP A 38 -16.60 6.91 -11.34
N ILE A 39 -15.74 7.87 -11.00
CA ILE A 39 -15.07 7.92 -9.69
C ILE A 39 -16.11 7.97 -8.56
N THR A 40 -17.16 8.78 -8.73
CA THR A 40 -18.22 8.90 -7.72
C THR A 40 -18.99 7.62 -7.57
N THR A 41 -19.29 6.94 -8.67
CA THR A 41 -19.99 5.66 -8.68
C THR A 41 -19.17 4.59 -7.97
N ASP A 42 -17.87 4.48 -8.29
CA ASP A 42 -16.96 3.53 -7.65
C ASP A 42 -16.92 3.73 -6.13
N LEU A 43 -16.65 4.94 -5.67
CA LEU A 43 -16.49 5.22 -4.24
C LEU A 43 -17.78 5.02 -3.46
N LYS A 44 -18.92 5.44 -4.01
CA LYS A 44 -20.23 5.20 -3.40
C LYS A 44 -20.58 3.72 -3.32
N MET A 45 -20.30 2.95 -4.37
CA MET A 45 -20.48 1.50 -4.37
C MET A 45 -19.61 0.84 -3.32
N MET A 46 -18.32 1.21 -3.23
CA MET A 46 -17.42 0.71 -2.18
C MET A 46 -17.97 0.96 -0.77
N LYS A 47 -18.50 2.16 -0.51
CA LYS A 47 -19.14 2.46 0.78
C LYS A 47 -20.37 1.58 1.05
N GLN A 48 -21.21 1.31 0.06
CA GLN A 48 -22.37 0.44 0.19
C GLN A 48 -21.97 -1.00 0.60
N PHE A 49 -20.81 -1.46 0.15
CA PHE A 49 -20.24 -2.77 0.51
C PHE A 49 -19.32 -2.74 1.74
N ASN A 50 -19.32 -1.66 2.54
CA ASN A 50 -18.50 -1.50 3.74
C ASN A 50 -16.99 -1.53 3.48
N VAL A 51 -16.54 -1.20 2.28
CA VAL A 51 -15.14 -0.91 1.99
C VAL A 51 -14.80 0.43 2.64
N ASN A 52 -13.71 0.47 3.40
CA ASN A 52 -13.26 1.67 4.09
C ASN A 52 -11.87 2.14 3.65
N ALA A 53 -11.23 1.43 2.72
CA ALA A 53 -9.89 1.78 2.24
C ALA A 53 -9.71 1.46 0.76
N ILE A 54 -8.92 2.28 0.07
CA ILE A 54 -8.54 2.09 -1.34
C ILE A 54 -7.03 2.16 -1.43
N ARG A 55 -6.42 1.23 -2.18
CA ARG A 55 -5.06 1.38 -2.67
C ARG A 55 -5.12 1.84 -4.13
N THR A 56 -4.42 2.94 -4.42
CA THR A 56 -4.34 3.51 -5.77
C THR A 56 -3.35 2.71 -6.62
N SER A 57 -3.77 1.55 -7.05
CA SER A 57 -2.93 0.63 -7.84
C SER A 57 -2.83 1.08 -9.30
N HIS A 58 -1.66 1.37 -9.88
CA HIS A 58 -0.34 1.46 -9.23
C HIS A 58 0.25 2.84 -9.53
N TYR A 59 -0.49 3.88 -9.21
CA TYR A 59 -0.16 5.29 -9.48
C TYR A 59 -1.11 6.21 -8.71
N PRO A 60 -0.71 7.45 -8.40
CA PRO A 60 -1.62 8.44 -7.83
C PRO A 60 -2.80 8.68 -8.76
N ASN A 61 -4.01 8.63 -8.21
CA ASN A 61 -5.25 8.77 -8.97
C ASN A 61 -5.61 10.24 -9.26
N ASN A 62 -6.74 10.45 -9.93
CA ASN A 62 -7.28 11.78 -10.21
C ASN A 62 -7.50 12.56 -8.91
N PRO A 63 -7.10 13.84 -8.82
CA PRO A 63 -7.26 14.65 -7.61
C PRO A 63 -8.68 14.71 -7.06
N TYR A 64 -9.69 14.61 -7.90
CA TYR A 64 -11.10 14.58 -7.48
C TYR A 64 -11.40 13.38 -6.55
N MET A 65 -10.74 12.25 -6.76
CA MET A 65 -10.95 11.06 -5.93
C MET A 65 -10.57 11.30 -4.46
N TYR A 66 -9.49 12.02 -4.20
CA TYR A 66 -9.02 12.27 -2.83
C TYR A 66 -9.98 13.18 -2.07
N GLY A 67 -10.48 14.27 -2.71
CA GLY A 67 -11.49 15.13 -2.11
C GLY A 67 -12.79 14.36 -1.79
N LEU A 68 -13.22 13.50 -2.71
CA LEU A 68 -14.39 12.65 -2.47
C LEU A 68 -14.14 11.59 -1.39
N ALA A 69 -12.93 11.03 -1.30
CA ALA A 69 -12.56 10.11 -0.24
C ALA A 69 -12.54 10.78 1.14
N ASP A 70 -12.08 12.05 1.21
CA ASP A 70 -12.17 12.87 2.43
C ASP A 70 -13.63 13.03 2.88
N GLU A 71 -14.53 13.35 1.96
CA GLU A 71 -15.97 13.53 2.25
C GLU A 71 -16.65 12.22 2.69
N LEU A 72 -16.32 11.12 2.04
CA LEU A 72 -16.95 9.83 2.29
C LEU A 72 -16.31 9.04 3.45
N GLY A 73 -15.17 9.50 3.98
CA GLY A 73 -14.42 8.80 5.02
C GLY A 73 -13.87 7.47 4.51
N ILE A 74 -13.20 7.48 3.36
CA ILE A 74 -12.49 6.33 2.79
C ILE A 74 -10.98 6.60 2.95
N TYR A 75 -10.26 5.69 3.59
CA TYR A 75 -8.81 5.78 3.73
C TYR A 75 -8.10 5.45 2.43
N ILE A 76 -7.01 6.15 2.16
CA ILE A 76 -6.22 5.96 0.95
C ILE A 76 -4.81 5.47 1.29
N CYS A 77 -4.42 4.37 0.67
CA CYS A 77 -3.04 3.99 0.48
C CYS A 77 -2.61 4.53 -0.88
N ASP A 78 -1.94 5.67 -0.88
CA ASP A 78 -1.53 6.35 -2.11
C ASP A 78 -0.19 5.78 -2.59
N GLU A 79 -0.13 5.41 -3.87
CA GLU A 79 1.00 4.65 -4.40
C GLU A 79 1.78 5.41 -5.45
N THR A 80 3.08 5.50 -5.24
CA THR A 80 4.02 6.06 -6.21
C THR A 80 3.94 5.28 -7.52
N ASN A 81 3.87 6.00 -8.64
CA ASN A 81 3.93 5.39 -9.98
C ASN A 81 5.34 4.81 -10.25
N ALA A 82 5.64 3.71 -9.60
CA ALA A 82 6.88 2.96 -9.69
C ALA A 82 6.56 1.46 -9.74
N GLU A 83 6.11 1.01 -10.89
CA GLU A 83 5.85 -0.38 -11.20
C GLU A 83 6.65 -0.80 -12.43
N SER A 84 7.27 -1.97 -12.38
CA SER A 84 7.99 -2.48 -13.54
C SER A 84 7.71 -3.93 -13.86
N HIS A 85 7.34 -4.76 -12.86
CA HIS A 85 7.01 -6.18 -13.01
C HIS A 85 8.08 -7.03 -13.72
N ILE A 86 9.14 -6.37 -14.19
CA ILE A 86 10.22 -6.99 -14.97
C ILE A 86 10.97 -8.04 -14.14
N GLY A 87 10.99 -7.89 -12.82
CA GLY A 87 11.61 -8.84 -11.93
C GLY A 87 11.05 -10.25 -11.99
N ALA A 88 9.84 -10.43 -12.53
CA ALA A 88 9.27 -11.76 -12.80
C ALA A 88 9.94 -12.47 -13.97
N VAL A 89 10.56 -11.71 -14.88
CA VAL A 89 11.15 -12.20 -16.14
C VAL A 89 12.63 -11.82 -16.30
N SER A 90 13.16 -10.92 -15.48
CA SER A 90 14.54 -10.43 -15.59
C SER A 90 15.03 -9.95 -14.21
N SER A 91 16.34 -10.09 -13.95
CA SER A 91 17.00 -9.50 -12.79
C SER A 91 17.24 -7.99 -12.93
N ASN A 92 17.00 -7.42 -14.10
CA ASN A 92 17.26 -6.01 -14.41
C ASN A 92 16.02 -5.17 -14.16
N ILE A 93 15.76 -4.86 -12.89
CA ILE A 93 14.62 -4.04 -12.48
C ILE A 93 15.05 -2.58 -12.31
N PRO A 94 14.30 -1.62 -12.85
CA PRO A 94 14.68 -0.19 -12.80
C PRO A 94 15.00 0.30 -11.39
N SER A 95 14.21 -0.07 -10.40
CA SER A 95 14.40 0.38 -9.02
C SER A 95 15.73 -0.02 -8.37
N GLY A 96 16.41 -1.03 -8.90
CA GLY A 96 17.74 -1.48 -8.45
C GLY A 96 18.92 -0.71 -9.10
N TYR A 97 18.66 0.22 -10.01
CA TYR A 97 19.70 0.95 -10.72
C TYR A 97 19.69 2.44 -10.36
N PRO A 98 20.86 3.01 -9.98
CA PRO A 98 20.97 4.42 -9.58
C PRO A 98 20.46 5.41 -10.64
N ILE A 99 20.52 5.06 -11.92
CA ILE A 99 20.04 5.91 -13.01
C ILE A 99 18.55 6.26 -12.90
N TRP A 100 17.75 5.43 -12.20
CA TRP A 100 16.33 5.65 -11.99
C TRP A 100 16.00 6.44 -10.72
N ASN A 101 17.00 6.69 -9.85
CA ASN A 101 16.78 7.38 -8.58
C ASN A 101 16.06 8.72 -8.74
N THR A 102 16.51 9.55 -9.66
CA THR A 102 15.87 10.86 -9.90
C THR A 102 14.42 10.71 -10.34
N SER A 103 14.13 9.79 -11.25
CA SER A 103 12.76 9.59 -11.76
C SER A 103 11.82 9.02 -10.70
N VAL A 104 12.28 8.05 -9.91
CA VAL A 104 11.45 7.47 -8.83
C VAL A 104 11.24 8.48 -7.71
N MET A 105 12.29 9.23 -7.35
CA MET A 105 12.20 10.29 -6.35
C MET A 105 11.25 11.40 -6.77
N ASP A 106 11.33 11.88 -8.01
CA ASP A 106 10.44 12.91 -8.54
C ASP A 106 8.96 12.48 -8.45
N ARG A 107 8.66 11.25 -8.84
CA ARG A 107 7.31 10.69 -8.74
C ARG A 107 6.83 10.60 -7.29
N THR A 108 7.68 10.14 -6.37
CA THR A 108 7.37 10.08 -4.94
C THR A 108 7.10 11.47 -4.37
N GLN A 109 7.95 12.43 -4.69
CA GLN A 109 7.81 13.81 -4.22
C GLN A 109 6.54 14.45 -4.74
N ASN A 110 6.26 14.34 -6.03
CA ASN A 110 5.05 14.89 -6.65
C ASN A 110 3.78 14.30 -6.03
N MET A 111 3.73 13.00 -5.78
CA MET A 111 2.61 12.35 -5.10
C MET A 111 2.40 12.94 -3.70
N VAL A 112 3.43 12.90 -2.87
CA VAL A 112 3.32 13.35 -1.47
C VAL A 112 3.01 14.84 -1.38
N GLU A 113 3.68 15.70 -2.17
CA GLU A 113 3.44 17.15 -2.14
C GLU A 113 2.04 17.51 -2.64
N ARG A 114 1.50 16.78 -3.60
CA ARG A 114 0.14 16.98 -4.09
C ARG A 114 -0.91 16.57 -3.05
N ASP A 115 -0.72 15.40 -2.40
CA ASP A 115 -1.80 14.72 -1.70
C ASP A 115 -1.68 14.77 -0.16
N LYS A 116 -0.58 15.31 0.40
CA LYS A 116 -0.33 15.39 1.84
C LYS A 116 -1.40 16.10 2.67
N ASN A 117 -2.20 16.97 2.05
CA ASN A 117 -3.24 17.74 2.74
C ASN A 117 -4.60 17.00 2.77
N HIS A 118 -4.70 15.82 2.16
CA HIS A 118 -5.90 15.00 2.23
C HIS A 118 -5.88 14.12 3.49
N PRO A 119 -6.84 14.30 4.43
CA PRO A 119 -6.91 13.48 5.63
C PRO A 119 -7.24 12.01 5.35
N SER A 120 -7.83 11.71 4.20
CA SER A 120 -8.06 10.33 3.73
C SER A 120 -6.77 9.57 3.45
N VAL A 121 -5.70 10.23 3.01
CA VAL A 121 -4.40 9.59 2.75
C VAL A 121 -3.75 9.24 4.08
N VAL A 122 -3.56 7.96 4.34
CA VAL A 122 -3.01 7.45 5.62
C VAL A 122 -1.77 6.58 5.44
N ILE A 123 -1.53 6.11 4.23
CA ILE A 123 -0.38 5.27 3.87
C ILE A 123 0.26 5.81 2.58
N TRP A 124 1.59 5.95 2.61
CA TRP A 124 2.41 6.17 1.43
C TRP A 124 3.02 4.85 0.97
N SER A 125 2.67 4.41 -0.23
CA SER A 125 3.24 3.22 -0.85
C SER A 125 4.36 3.60 -1.81
N LEU A 126 5.50 2.93 -1.69
CA LEU A 126 6.70 3.24 -2.48
C LEU A 126 6.56 2.81 -3.94
N GLY A 127 5.67 1.90 -4.24
CA GLY A 127 5.45 1.37 -5.58
C GLY A 127 4.89 -0.04 -5.54
N ASN A 128 4.86 -0.69 -6.71
CA ASN A 128 4.36 -2.04 -6.88
C ASN A 128 5.33 -2.90 -7.71
N GLU A 129 5.62 -4.09 -7.23
CA GLU A 129 6.36 -5.14 -7.92
C GLU A 129 7.57 -4.66 -8.75
N ALA A 130 8.22 -3.61 -8.27
CA ALA A 130 9.31 -2.95 -8.97
C ALA A 130 10.69 -3.48 -8.57
N THR A 131 10.78 -4.34 -7.56
CA THR A 131 12.03 -4.99 -7.16
C THR A 131 11.77 -6.26 -6.37
N TYR A 132 12.57 -7.29 -6.66
CA TYR A 132 12.64 -8.53 -5.88
C TYR A 132 13.83 -8.57 -4.91
N GLN A 133 14.78 -7.65 -5.05
CA GLN A 133 16.02 -7.67 -4.29
C GLN A 133 16.22 -6.35 -3.55
N VAL A 134 15.57 -6.23 -2.41
CA VAL A 134 15.70 -5.10 -1.53
C VAL A 134 16.70 -5.45 -0.44
N TYR A 135 17.97 -5.65 -0.80
CA TYR A 135 18.95 -6.14 0.19
C TYR A 135 19.81 -5.04 0.81
N ASN A 136 19.87 -3.87 0.19
CA ASN A 136 20.74 -2.81 0.69
C ASN A 136 19.95 -1.54 1.01
N MET A 137 20.06 -1.10 2.26
CA MET A 137 19.62 0.24 2.67
C MET A 137 20.77 1.20 2.36
N ASP A 138 20.91 1.54 1.09
CA ASP A 138 21.91 2.49 0.63
C ASP A 138 21.32 3.49 -0.38
N GLU A 139 22.04 4.60 -0.58
CA GLU A 139 21.65 5.69 -1.47
C GLU A 139 21.55 5.32 -2.96
N ASN A 140 22.06 4.16 -3.35
CA ASN A 140 21.97 3.65 -4.71
C ASN A 140 20.62 2.96 -5.00
N TYR A 141 19.81 2.80 -3.97
CA TYR A 141 18.54 2.12 -4.07
C TYR A 141 17.38 3.13 -4.07
N CYS A 142 16.62 3.17 -5.16
CA CYS A 142 15.56 4.18 -5.37
C CYS A 142 14.55 4.26 -4.21
N PHE A 143 14.09 3.13 -3.71
CA PHE A 143 13.10 3.10 -2.64
C PHE A 143 13.68 3.47 -1.28
N TYR A 144 14.99 3.26 -1.05
CA TYR A 144 15.63 3.78 0.14
C TYR A 144 15.57 5.31 0.20
N ASN A 145 15.92 5.97 -0.89
CA ASN A 145 15.87 7.42 -0.98
C ASN A 145 14.42 7.93 -0.81
N SER A 146 13.45 7.30 -1.48
CA SER A 146 12.03 7.64 -1.38
C SER A 146 11.51 7.48 0.05
N THR A 147 11.80 6.37 0.71
CA THR A 147 11.31 6.13 2.08
C THR A 147 11.92 7.07 3.10
N GLN A 148 13.22 7.41 2.96
CA GLN A 148 13.87 8.38 3.85
C GLN A 148 13.32 9.79 3.63
N TRP A 149 13.09 10.18 2.39
CA TRP A 149 12.50 11.48 2.08
C TRP A 149 11.06 11.58 2.62
N ILE A 150 10.22 10.56 2.43
CA ILE A 150 8.87 10.53 3.00
C ILE A 150 8.93 10.69 4.53
N LEU A 151 9.81 9.94 5.20
CA LEU A 151 9.93 10.02 6.66
C LEU A 151 10.30 11.42 7.15
N GLN A 152 11.14 12.13 6.41
CA GLN A 152 11.52 13.52 6.74
C GLN A 152 10.39 14.50 6.43
N ARG A 153 9.68 14.30 5.32
CA ARG A 153 8.65 15.23 4.82
C ARG A 153 7.32 15.07 5.52
N ASP A 154 6.91 13.84 5.79
CA ASP A 154 5.66 13.48 6.45
C ASP A 154 5.87 12.30 7.43
N PRO A 155 6.39 12.57 8.63
CA PRO A 155 6.63 11.52 9.62
C PRO A 155 5.35 10.95 10.23
N SER A 156 4.19 11.54 9.95
CA SER A 156 2.92 11.17 10.58
C SER A 156 2.28 9.93 9.94
N ARG A 157 2.55 9.69 8.66
CA ARG A 157 1.91 8.61 7.91
C ARG A 157 2.79 7.35 7.82
N ILE A 158 2.13 6.24 7.50
CA ILE A 158 2.74 4.91 7.36
C ILE A 158 3.40 4.81 5.98
N ARG A 159 4.59 4.20 5.94
CA ARG A 159 5.26 3.83 4.69
C ARG A 159 5.08 2.34 4.45
N LYS A 160 4.78 1.96 3.21
CA LYS A 160 4.48 0.59 2.82
C LYS A 160 5.22 0.21 1.53
N TYR A 161 5.72 -1.01 1.47
CA TYR A 161 6.12 -1.69 0.25
C TYR A 161 5.98 -3.20 0.45
N GLU A 162 5.39 -3.94 -0.51
CA GLU A 162 4.98 -5.34 -0.32
C GLU A 162 6.11 -6.36 -0.31
N ARG A 163 7.30 -5.97 -0.70
CA ARG A 163 8.45 -6.88 -0.75
C ARG A 163 9.55 -6.52 0.24
N ASP A 164 9.24 -5.62 1.14
CA ASP A 164 10.19 -5.20 2.17
C ASP A 164 9.59 -5.39 3.56
N ASN A 165 10.34 -6.06 4.41
CA ASN A 165 10.02 -6.27 5.82
C ASN A 165 11.13 -5.73 6.74
N ARG A 166 12.06 -4.94 6.21
CA ARG A 166 13.15 -4.37 7.01
C ARG A 166 12.60 -3.35 7.98
N TYR A 167 12.62 -3.74 9.22
CA TYR A 167 12.11 -2.99 10.34
C TYR A 167 13.08 -3.03 11.50
N THR A 168 13.36 -1.87 12.09
CA THR A 168 14.10 -1.75 13.33
C THR A 168 13.16 -1.15 14.38
N LYS A 169 12.85 -1.94 15.41
CA LYS A 169 11.92 -1.53 16.47
C LYS A 169 12.33 -0.21 17.10
N GLY A 170 11.41 0.75 17.09
CA GLY A 170 11.63 2.08 17.67
C GLY A 170 12.52 3.01 16.85
N ASP A 171 13.00 2.58 15.69
CA ASP A 171 13.84 3.42 14.83
C ASP A 171 13.36 3.37 13.36
N ARG A 172 12.45 4.28 13.02
CA ARG A 172 11.92 4.40 11.66
C ARG A 172 12.98 4.83 10.64
N THR A 173 14.09 5.44 11.06
CA THR A 173 15.17 5.85 10.16
C THR A 173 15.95 4.65 9.62
N LYS A 174 15.96 3.56 10.37
CA LYS A 174 16.57 2.27 9.98
C LYS A 174 15.56 1.29 9.39
N SER A 175 14.32 1.74 9.17
CA SER A 175 13.25 0.91 8.62
C SER A 175 12.88 1.40 7.23
N MET A 176 12.66 0.47 6.32
CA MET A 176 12.14 0.79 4.98
C MET A 176 10.64 1.01 4.99
N VAL A 177 9.95 0.29 5.87
CA VAL A 177 8.49 0.29 5.97
C VAL A 177 8.07 0.36 7.44
N ASP A 178 6.84 0.78 7.66
CA ASP A 178 6.21 0.85 8.98
C ASP A 178 5.11 -0.22 9.15
N ILE A 179 4.78 -0.94 8.07
CA ILE A 179 3.80 -2.03 8.05
C ILE A 179 4.32 -3.15 7.16
N TYR A 180 4.17 -4.40 7.63
CA TYR A 180 4.55 -5.56 6.82
C TYR A 180 3.46 -5.85 5.78
N SER A 181 3.84 -5.89 4.52
CA SER A 181 2.92 -6.13 3.42
C SER A 181 3.34 -7.32 2.58
N SER A 182 2.37 -8.14 2.17
CA SER A 182 2.57 -9.20 1.20
C SER A 182 1.54 -9.16 0.08
N GLN A 183 1.77 -9.97 -0.94
CA GLN A 183 0.84 -10.17 -2.06
C GLN A 183 0.69 -11.66 -2.31
N TYR A 184 -0.55 -12.08 -2.60
CA TYR A 184 -0.89 -13.44 -3.03
C TYR A 184 -0.44 -14.57 -2.10
N TRP A 185 -0.18 -14.27 -0.84
CA TRP A 185 0.07 -15.33 0.13
C TRP A 185 -1.19 -16.16 0.33
N GLY A 186 -1.04 -17.48 0.30
CA GLY A 186 -2.13 -18.38 0.59
C GLY A 186 -2.62 -18.26 2.04
N VAL A 187 -3.84 -18.71 2.29
CA VAL A 187 -4.54 -18.63 3.57
C VAL A 187 -3.69 -19.11 4.75
N ASP A 188 -2.99 -20.25 4.60
CA ASP A 188 -2.13 -20.82 5.65
C ASP A 188 -0.91 -19.95 5.95
N SER A 189 -0.31 -19.35 4.92
CA SER A 189 0.83 -18.44 5.08
C SER A 189 0.42 -17.17 5.82
N VAL A 190 -0.74 -16.59 5.46
CA VAL A 190 -1.31 -15.44 6.17
C VAL A 190 -1.57 -15.79 7.63
N LYS A 191 -2.22 -16.94 7.89
CA LYS A 191 -2.47 -17.41 9.25
C LYS A 191 -1.17 -17.56 10.05
N SER A 192 -0.16 -18.18 9.46
CA SER A 192 1.16 -18.31 10.10
C SER A 192 1.78 -16.95 10.42
N GLN A 193 1.67 -15.97 9.52
CA GLN A 193 2.19 -14.62 9.71
C GLN A 193 1.54 -13.92 10.89
N VAL A 194 0.20 -13.92 10.95
CA VAL A 194 -0.53 -13.17 11.98
C VAL A 194 -0.53 -13.83 13.36
N THR A 195 -0.32 -15.15 13.41
CA THR A 195 -0.20 -15.90 14.68
C THR A 195 1.22 -15.91 15.25
N ASN A 196 2.22 -15.51 14.46
CA ASN A 196 3.61 -15.48 14.93
C ASN A 196 3.87 -14.27 15.82
N THR A 197 3.93 -14.48 17.13
CA THR A 197 4.20 -13.43 18.13
C THR A 197 5.59 -12.81 18.01
N GLY A 198 6.49 -13.40 17.23
CA GLY A 198 7.79 -12.82 16.88
C GLY A 198 7.68 -11.65 15.90
N ASN A 199 6.62 -11.62 15.09
CA ASN A 199 6.33 -10.53 14.17
C ASN A 199 5.81 -9.31 14.95
N LYS A 200 6.45 -8.18 14.79
CA LYS A 200 6.13 -6.96 15.57
C LYS A 200 5.39 -5.92 14.75
N LEU A 201 5.55 -5.91 13.43
CA LEU A 201 4.85 -4.98 12.55
C LEU A 201 3.38 -5.36 12.37
N PRO A 202 2.49 -4.38 12.24
CA PRO A 202 1.16 -4.61 11.71
C PRO A 202 1.25 -5.27 10.33
N TYR A 203 0.27 -6.08 9.98
CA TYR A 203 0.26 -6.81 8.71
C TYR A 203 -0.87 -6.35 7.80
N ILE A 204 -0.56 -6.22 6.51
CA ILE A 204 -1.53 -6.00 5.45
C ILE A 204 -1.22 -6.90 4.25
N GLN A 205 -2.22 -7.54 3.70
CA GLN A 205 -2.11 -8.18 2.40
C GLN A 205 -2.62 -7.22 1.33
N SER A 206 -1.70 -6.64 0.57
CA SER A 206 -2.05 -5.61 -0.40
C SER A 206 -2.75 -6.15 -1.65
N GLU A 207 -2.55 -7.44 -1.93
CA GLU A 207 -3.24 -8.15 -3.01
C GLU A 207 -3.54 -9.58 -2.58
N TYR A 208 -4.81 -9.97 -2.63
CA TYR A 208 -5.28 -11.31 -2.26
C TYR A 208 -6.58 -11.65 -2.99
N ALA A 209 -7.02 -12.90 -2.88
CA ALA A 209 -8.24 -13.39 -3.49
C ALA A 209 -8.34 -13.00 -4.98
N HIS A 210 -7.23 -13.17 -5.70
CA HIS A 210 -7.13 -12.80 -7.11
C HIS A 210 -8.22 -13.49 -7.93
N ALA A 211 -9.13 -12.68 -8.49
CA ALA A 211 -10.23 -13.17 -9.31
C ALA A 211 -9.83 -13.12 -10.79
N MET A 212 -9.44 -14.27 -11.34
CA MET A 212 -9.12 -14.41 -12.76
C MET A 212 -10.01 -15.50 -13.37
N GLY A 213 -10.74 -15.16 -14.42
CA GLY A 213 -11.75 -16.05 -14.99
C GLY A 213 -12.84 -16.38 -13.95
N ASN A 214 -13.04 -17.66 -13.65
CA ASN A 214 -14.03 -18.13 -12.68
C ASN A 214 -13.47 -18.37 -11.26
N ALA A 215 -12.23 -17.99 -11.00
CA ALA A 215 -11.61 -18.18 -9.70
C ALA A 215 -11.87 -16.97 -8.79
N LEU A 216 -12.53 -17.20 -7.64
CA LEU A 216 -12.80 -16.18 -6.61
C LEU A 216 -11.97 -16.38 -5.34
N GLY A 217 -10.99 -17.23 -5.37
CA GLY A 217 -9.88 -17.48 -4.46
C GLY A 217 -10.07 -17.23 -2.96
N ASN A 218 -10.85 -18.07 -2.26
CA ASN A 218 -10.84 -18.17 -0.79
C ASN A 218 -11.11 -16.85 -0.03
N PHE A 219 -11.90 -15.94 -0.59
CA PHE A 219 -12.16 -14.61 0.01
C PHE A 219 -12.64 -14.70 1.47
N LYS A 220 -13.56 -15.64 1.75
CA LYS A 220 -14.10 -15.84 3.09
C LYS A 220 -13.02 -16.31 4.07
N GLU A 221 -12.18 -17.25 3.67
CA GLU A 221 -11.15 -17.85 4.50
C GLU A 221 -10.08 -16.82 4.92
N TYR A 222 -9.71 -15.91 4.02
CA TYR A 222 -8.86 -14.76 4.38
C TYR A 222 -9.52 -13.89 5.44
N TRP A 223 -10.80 -13.54 5.26
CA TRP A 223 -11.51 -12.69 6.20
C TRP A 223 -11.79 -13.35 7.53
N ASP A 224 -11.95 -14.65 7.59
CA ASP A 224 -12.03 -15.39 8.85
C ASP A 224 -10.72 -15.24 9.66
N ILE A 225 -9.56 -15.27 8.98
CA ILE A 225 -8.27 -15.01 9.64
C ILE A 225 -8.16 -13.55 10.10
N PHE A 226 -8.40 -12.60 9.22
CA PHE A 226 -8.27 -11.17 9.55
C PHE A 226 -9.16 -10.74 10.71
N ARG A 227 -10.34 -11.33 10.85
CA ARG A 227 -11.27 -11.05 11.96
C ARG A 227 -10.85 -11.70 13.28
N ASN A 228 -10.24 -12.87 13.21
CA ASN A 228 -9.82 -13.62 14.39
C ASN A 228 -8.48 -13.16 14.94
N TYR A 229 -7.65 -12.51 14.12
CA TYR A 229 -6.32 -12.02 14.48
C TYR A 229 -6.17 -10.53 14.08
N PRO A 230 -6.98 -9.64 14.65
CA PRO A 230 -7.01 -8.24 14.27
C PRO A 230 -5.79 -7.44 14.75
#